data_2a6c8326af5ae2168e092c99ce5a462e
#
_entry.id   2a6c8326af5ae2168e092c99ce5a462e
#
_cell.length_a   1.000
_cell.length_b   1.000
_cell.length_c   1.000
_cell.angle_alpha   90.00
_cell.angle_beta   90.00
_cell.angle_gamma   90.00
#
_symmetry.space_group_name_H-M   'P 1'
#
loop_
_entity.id
_entity.type
_entity.pdbx_description
1 polymer ?
#
loop_
_entity_poly.entity_id
_entity_poly.type
_entity_poly.pdbx_seq_one_letter_code
_entity_poly.pdbx_strand_id
1 'polypeptide(L)'
;MAKVVGSALAAVLIGVVVPGGATQAASKPAAAKKGGFITVAIDGGVGGHCFQNALASGALGSSRSMFEQLFERTSKGKFVGYLAESATSTDNKVWSIKLRAGIKYSNGEAFNAANVKQNIDIGRGDVDPTFGYLGTGVAVNANIYSVEVVDDLNLKVTLDRPDTQFMALIYRAGRYVMRAPAQIANPKTCVTNPIGTGPFMLKSFTTDLTEVVRNPNYWRKDKAGVQLPYLDGITFINVKEASQRAAAVRKGTVDAALFTQGDATFTQDLFNRKKDVTGYESLLSFYGQWVPNVGKKDSPFKIKSCRLAAAHALDWNAYNKVRLKGTGSFTGSIVGKENPMYTLKGAPTFSIAKSKAYQVECNAALGAAGPMKLTLYADSSSQSLNNVKFIRQMLDKAGIATNEILQAESTILISKIYAAGGNAYDFAEGTPAEGASPAYVAPFFMSKAFPTGSTNPILARLGAALVGRFGVIIALGNHGDTKVDDLTYAAMAEPNPAKSKLAWQAVAQYIQAEGYAIPAVHGGVKMFVSNKSKLTGFGKLELPSGGFADTVENKGFEWTGVSKG
;
A
#
# COMPACT_ATOMS: atom_id res chain seq x y z
N MET A 1 -24.31 -62.40 -42.08
CA MET A 1 -25.05 -63.37 -41.20
C MET A 1 -24.38 -63.33 -39.82
N ALA A 2 -24.96 -62.72 -38.89
CA ALA A 2 -24.75 -62.97 -37.46
C ALA A 2 -25.80 -62.19 -36.67
N LYS A 3 -26.54 -62.92 -35.90
CA LYS A 3 -27.76 -62.51 -35.18
C LYS A 3 -27.42 -61.63 -33.98
N VAL A 4 -28.23 -60.58 -33.81
CA VAL A 4 -28.33 -59.78 -32.60
C VAL A 4 -29.25 -60.50 -31.64
N VAL A 5 -28.82 -60.78 -30.42
CA VAL A 5 -29.66 -61.22 -29.30
C VAL A 5 -29.75 -60.07 -28.29
N GLY A 6 -30.94 -59.52 -28.14
CA GLY A 6 -31.20 -58.50 -27.15
C GLY A 6 -31.55 -59.19 -25.82
N SER A 7 -30.99 -58.72 -24.75
CA SER A 7 -31.37 -59.07 -23.38
C SER A 7 -31.98 -57.84 -22.70
N ALA A 8 -33.27 -57.91 -22.38
CA ALA A 8 -33.97 -56.94 -21.59
C ALA A 8 -33.63 -57.15 -20.11
N LEU A 9 -33.07 -56.13 -19.46
CA LEU A 9 -32.96 -56.06 -17.99
C LEU A 9 -34.15 -55.27 -17.42
N ALA A 10 -34.96 -55.95 -16.64
CA ALA A 10 -36.00 -55.31 -15.86
C ALA A 10 -35.39 -54.57 -14.66
N ALA A 11 -35.59 -53.27 -14.59
CA ALA A 11 -35.18 -52.46 -13.43
C ALA A 11 -36.26 -52.56 -12.33
N VAL A 12 -35.89 -53.16 -11.23
CA VAL A 12 -36.70 -53.15 -9.98
C VAL A 12 -36.42 -51.81 -9.25
N LEU A 13 -37.38 -50.92 -9.21
CA LEU A 13 -37.34 -49.71 -8.41
C LEU A 13 -37.62 -50.06 -6.93
N ILE A 14 -36.58 -50.11 -6.12
CA ILE A 14 -36.69 -50.10 -4.66
C ILE A 14 -36.78 -48.64 -4.21
N GLY A 15 -37.96 -48.22 -3.80
CA GLY A 15 -38.21 -46.93 -3.20
C GLY A 15 -37.52 -46.82 -1.83
N VAL A 16 -36.42 -46.08 -1.77
CA VAL A 16 -35.83 -45.67 -0.49
C VAL A 16 -36.55 -44.42 -0.01
N VAL A 17 -37.38 -44.60 1.02
CA VAL A 17 -37.97 -43.48 1.78
C VAL A 17 -36.83 -42.85 2.59
N VAL A 18 -36.30 -41.70 2.12
CA VAL A 18 -35.41 -40.86 2.91
C VAL A 18 -36.25 -40.09 3.92
N PRO A 19 -35.97 -40.18 5.24
CA PRO A 19 -36.67 -39.35 6.22
C PRO A 19 -36.31 -37.88 5.93
N GLY A 20 -37.35 -37.03 5.88
CA GLY A 20 -37.18 -35.60 5.62
C GLY A 20 -36.17 -34.98 6.57
N GLY A 21 -35.03 -34.64 6.01
CA GLY A 21 -34.06 -33.78 6.68
C GLY A 21 -34.70 -32.42 6.92
N ALA A 22 -34.85 -32.07 8.19
CA ALA A 22 -35.23 -30.72 8.57
C ALA A 22 -34.22 -29.75 7.92
N THR A 23 -34.66 -28.97 6.95
CA THR A 23 -33.95 -27.82 6.45
C THR A 23 -33.72 -26.88 7.64
N GLN A 24 -32.53 -26.91 8.21
CA GLN A 24 -32.10 -25.86 9.12
C GLN A 24 -32.25 -24.54 8.36
N ALA A 25 -33.28 -23.80 8.67
CA ALA A 25 -33.47 -22.44 8.23
C ALA A 25 -32.20 -21.70 8.65
N ALA A 26 -31.41 -21.25 7.67
CA ALA A 26 -30.26 -20.40 7.93
C ALA A 26 -30.74 -19.23 8.79
N SER A 27 -30.30 -19.18 10.03
CA SER A 27 -30.67 -18.12 10.94
C SER A 27 -30.32 -16.80 10.28
N LYS A 28 -31.32 -15.93 10.11
CA LYS A 28 -31.15 -14.58 9.60
C LYS A 28 -29.99 -13.93 10.39
N PRO A 29 -28.94 -13.39 9.77
CA PRO A 29 -27.86 -12.76 10.52
C PRO A 29 -28.47 -11.75 11.50
N ALA A 30 -28.07 -11.83 12.76
CA ALA A 30 -28.52 -10.86 13.75
C ALA A 30 -28.25 -9.46 13.23
N ALA A 31 -29.24 -8.57 13.33
CA ALA A 31 -29.07 -7.16 12.90
C ALA A 31 -27.88 -6.55 13.65
N ALA A 32 -27.02 -5.85 12.92
CA ALA A 32 -25.86 -5.19 13.52
C ALA A 32 -26.33 -4.20 14.60
N LYS A 33 -25.76 -4.32 15.78
CA LYS A 33 -26.13 -3.47 16.92
C LYS A 33 -25.49 -2.08 16.73
N LYS A 34 -26.30 -1.04 16.87
CA LYS A 34 -25.87 0.34 16.77
C LYS A 34 -25.41 0.87 18.12
N GLY A 35 -24.31 1.64 18.12
CA GLY A 35 -23.76 2.27 19.32
C GLY A 35 -22.44 1.65 19.78
N GLY A 36 -21.90 2.27 20.82
CA GLY A 36 -20.67 1.86 21.49
C GLY A 36 -19.41 2.51 20.97
N PHE A 37 -18.44 2.63 21.87
CA PHE A 37 -17.08 3.13 21.60
C PHE A 37 -16.09 1.98 21.65
N ILE A 38 -15.03 2.09 20.85
CA ILE A 38 -13.92 1.12 20.85
C ILE A 38 -12.59 1.84 21.02
N THR A 39 -11.62 1.12 21.56
CA THR A 39 -10.23 1.59 21.70
C THR A 39 -9.30 0.74 20.84
N VAL A 40 -8.48 1.41 20.01
CA VAL A 40 -7.54 0.79 19.09
C VAL A 40 -6.12 1.24 19.42
N ALA A 41 -5.24 0.28 19.72
CA ALA A 41 -3.82 0.57 19.93
C ALA A 41 -3.06 0.58 18.60
N ILE A 42 -2.33 1.66 18.32
CA ILE A 42 -1.51 1.86 17.11
C ILE A 42 -0.02 1.96 17.46
N ASP A 43 0.85 1.76 16.47
CA ASP A 43 2.31 1.62 16.63
C ASP A 43 3.10 2.93 16.54
N GLY A 44 2.45 4.07 16.55
CA GLY A 44 3.13 5.36 16.44
C GLY A 44 2.22 6.55 16.69
N GLY A 45 2.80 7.62 17.17
CA GLY A 45 2.13 8.90 17.38
C GLY A 45 1.68 9.50 16.05
N VAL A 46 0.60 10.27 16.13
CA VAL A 46 0.04 10.98 14.99
C VAL A 46 0.55 12.42 15.04
N GLY A 47 1.28 12.86 14.01
CA GLY A 47 1.76 14.25 13.87
C GLY A 47 0.69 15.22 13.35
N GLY A 48 -0.59 14.81 13.37
CA GLY A 48 -1.74 15.52 12.81
C GLY A 48 -2.39 14.76 11.67
N HIS A 49 -3.55 15.24 11.23
CA HIS A 49 -4.37 14.59 10.21
C HIS A 49 -4.24 15.24 8.83
N CYS A 50 -3.22 16.07 8.65
CA CYS A 50 -2.88 16.58 7.33
C CYS A 50 -2.42 15.42 6.44
N PHE A 51 -2.81 15.46 5.20
CA PHE A 51 -2.51 14.39 4.25
C PHE A 51 -1.01 14.07 4.16
N GLN A 52 -0.15 15.08 4.27
CA GLN A 52 1.31 14.91 4.30
C GLN A 52 1.79 14.04 5.46
N ASN A 53 1.11 14.12 6.61
CA ASN A 53 1.42 13.35 7.82
C ASN A 53 0.71 11.98 7.83
N ALA A 54 -0.39 11.83 7.09
CA ALA A 54 -1.11 10.57 6.93
C ALA A 54 -0.32 9.50 6.14
N LEU A 55 0.80 9.87 5.55
CA LEU A 55 1.75 8.92 4.96
C LEU A 55 2.53 8.16 6.04
N ALA A 56 2.65 8.71 7.24
CA ALA A 56 3.28 8.04 8.37
C ALA A 56 2.32 7.00 8.98
N SER A 57 2.88 5.93 9.50
CA SER A 57 2.19 4.70 9.88
C SER A 57 1.02 4.82 10.85
N GLY A 58 1.12 5.66 11.87
CA GLY A 58 0.08 5.80 12.88
C GLY A 58 -1.14 6.61 12.42
N ALA A 59 -0.91 7.66 11.62
CA ALA A 59 -1.96 8.57 11.18
C ALA A 59 -2.93 7.94 10.16
N LEU A 60 -2.48 6.96 9.37
CA LEU A 60 -3.33 6.36 8.33
C LEU A 60 -4.52 5.61 8.91
N GLY A 61 -4.33 4.93 10.06
CA GLY A 61 -5.39 4.21 10.75
C GLY A 61 -6.55 5.10 11.19
N SER A 62 -6.25 6.27 11.77
CA SER A 62 -7.27 7.25 12.18
C SER A 62 -7.79 8.08 11.01
N SER A 63 -6.93 8.47 10.07
CA SER A 63 -7.31 9.32 8.92
C SER A 63 -8.32 8.62 8.01
N ARG A 64 -8.18 7.31 7.76
CA ARG A 64 -9.16 6.55 6.97
C ARG A 64 -10.56 6.46 7.61
N SER A 65 -10.69 6.72 8.89
CA SER A 65 -12.01 6.83 9.53
C SER A 65 -12.71 8.17 9.21
N MET A 66 -11.95 9.22 8.83
CA MET A 66 -12.45 10.57 8.62
C MET A 66 -12.53 10.99 7.15
N PHE A 67 -11.71 10.37 6.31
CA PHE A 67 -11.61 10.73 4.89
C PHE A 67 -11.93 9.53 3.99
N GLU A 68 -12.46 9.83 2.82
CA GLU A 68 -12.77 8.86 1.76
C GLU A 68 -12.17 9.28 0.42
N GLN A 69 -12.13 8.33 -0.51
CA GLN A 69 -11.53 8.45 -1.85
C GLN A 69 -12.59 8.35 -2.94
N LEU A 70 -12.26 8.74 -4.17
CA LEU A 70 -13.15 8.58 -5.33
C LEU A 70 -13.40 7.10 -5.65
N PHE A 71 -12.39 6.27 -5.47
CA PHE A 71 -12.43 4.82 -5.75
C PHE A 71 -11.96 4.04 -4.53
N GLU A 72 -12.36 2.77 -4.47
CA GLU A 72 -11.91 1.84 -3.43
C GLU A 72 -11.45 0.53 -4.07
N ARG A 73 -10.54 -0.17 -3.40
CA ARG A 73 -10.05 -1.46 -3.82
C ARG A 73 -10.84 -2.57 -3.11
N THR A 74 -11.34 -3.53 -3.88
CA THR A 74 -11.96 -4.71 -3.30
C THR A 74 -10.91 -5.69 -2.78
N SER A 75 -11.29 -6.56 -1.85
CA SER A 75 -10.46 -7.66 -1.35
C SER A 75 -9.95 -8.61 -2.44
N LYS A 76 -10.54 -8.54 -3.63
CA LYS A 76 -10.08 -9.26 -4.83
C LYS A 76 -9.16 -8.44 -5.73
N GLY A 77 -8.71 -7.26 -5.28
CA GLY A 77 -7.79 -6.39 -6.00
C GLY A 77 -8.41 -5.53 -7.10
N LYS A 78 -9.74 -5.58 -7.32
CA LYS A 78 -10.44 -4.76 -8.32
C LYS A 78 -10.72 -3.37 -7.77
N PHE A 79 -10.52 -2.33 -8.57
CA PHE A 79 -10.91 -0.96 -8.23
C PHE A 79 -12.36 -0.70 -8.66
N VAL A 80 -13.13 -0.11 -7.76
CA VAL A 80 -14.56 0.21 -7.95
C VAL A 80 -14.84 1.63 -7.48
N GLY A 81 -15.93 2.23 -7.98
CA GLY A 81 -16.36 3.55 -7.52
C GLY A 81 -16.71 3.56 -6.03
N TYR A 82 -16.33 4.66 -5.34
CA TYR A 82 -16.67 4.88 -3.92
C TYR A 82 -17.40 6.22 -3.77
N LEU A 83 -16.71 7.37 -3.63
CA LEU A 83 -17.35 8.69 -3.79
C LEU A 83 -17.73 8.96 -5.25
N ALA A 84 -16.97 8.45 -6.20
CA ALA A 84 -17.40 8.36 -7.59
C ALA A 84 -18.37 7.17 -7.74
N GLU A 85 -19.36 7.33 -8.61
CA GLU A 85 -20.24 6.25 -9.05
C GLU A 85 -19.52 5.39 -10.10
N SER A 86 -18.83 6.06 -11.04
CA SER A 86 -18.09 5.40 -12.13
C SER A 86 -16.93 6.26 -12.65
N ALA A 87 -16.01 5.59 -13.34
CA ALA A 87 -15.04 6.23 -14.23
C ALA A 87 -14.93 5.38 -15.50
N THR A 88 -15.03 6.02 -16.66
CA THR A 88 -14.99 5.37 -17.97
C THR A 88 -14.06 6.10 -18.92
N SER A 89 -13.40 5.36 -19.79
CA SER A 89 -12.55 5.87 -20.86
C SER A 89 -12.57 4.91 -22.04
N THR A 90 -12.47 5.41 -23.26
CA THR A 90 -12.34 4.60 -24.48
C THR A 90 -10.90 4.49 -24.97
N ASP A 91 -10.04 5.41 -24.53
CA ASP A 91 -8.64 5.55 -24.96
C ASP A 91 -7.64 5.50 -23.82
N ASN A 92 -8.11 5.29 -22.57
CA ASN A 92 -7.34 5.35 -21.32
C ASN A 92 -6.60 6.69 -21.11
N LYS A 93 -6.90 7.71 -21.90
CA LYS A 93 -6.32 9.05 -21.82
C LYS A 93 -7.32 10.08 -21.32
N VAL A 94 -8.56 10.02 -21.82
CA VAL A 94 -9.65 10.90 -21.38
C VAL A 94 -10.63 10.08 -20.56
N TRP A 95 -10.76 10.42 -19.28
CA TRP A 95 -11.61 9.73 -18.31
C TRP A 95 -12.81 10.59 -17.92
N SER A 96 -14.01 10.06 -18.11
CA SER A 96 -15.25 10.65 -17.60
C SER A 96 -15.55 10.07 -16.23
N ILE A 97 -15.64 10.92 -15.21
CA ILE A 97 -15.93 10.53 -13.82
C ILE A 97 -17.30 11.07 -13.46
N LYS A 98 -18.17 10.17 -12.98
CA LYS A 98 -19.47 10.52 -12.42
C LYS A 98 -19.44 10.37 -10.92
N LEU A 99 -19.80 11.40 -10.17
CA LEU A 99 -19.86 11.44 -8.71
C LEU A 99 -21.22 11.00 -8.20
N ARG A 100 -21.27 10.49 -6.96
CA ARG A 100 -22.53 10.24 -6.27
C ARG A 100 -23.15 11.54 -5.80
N ALA A 101 -24.47 11.65 -5.97
CA ALA A 101 -25.24 12.82 -5.52
C ALA A 101 -25.45 12.80 -3.99
N GLY A 102 -25.63 13.98 -3.40
CA GLY A 102 -26.09 14.17 -2.02
C GLY A 102 -25.05 13.91 -0.94
N ILE A 103 -23.79 13.67 -1.29
CA ILE A 103 -22.69 13.51 -0.33
C ILE A 103 -22.34 14.88 0.28
N LYS A 104 -22.11 14.89 1.60
CA LYS A 104 -21.66 16.07 2.35
C LYS A 104 -20.39 15.76 3.14
N TYR A 105 -19.58 16.78 3.32
CA TYR A 105 -18.49 16.76 4.27
C TYR A 105 -18.99 16.81 5.71
N SER A 106 -18.13 16.48 6.67
CA SER A 106 -18.48 16.49 8.10
C SER A 106 -18.94 17.86 8.60
N ASN A 107 -18.51 18.95 7.97
CA ASN A 107 -18.94 20.31 8.26
C ASN A 107 -20.23 20.74 7.52
N GLY A 108 -20.83 19.87 6.71
CA GLY A 108 -22.06 20.10 5.96
C GLY A 108 -21.88 20.66 4.54
N GLU A 109 -20.66 21.05 4.14
CA GLU A 109 -20.38 21.47 2.76
C GLU A 109 -20.68 20.34 1.77
N ALA A 110 -21.15 20.71 0.57
CA ALA A 110 -21.44 19.74 -0.48
C ALA A 110 -20.15 19.16 -1.10
N PHE A 111 -20.14 17.86 -1.34
CA PHE A 111 -19.14 17.21 -2.18
C PHE A 111 -19.62 17.26 -3.62
N ASN A 112 -18.85 17.87 -4.53
CA ASN A 112 -19.19 18.04 -5.93
C ASN A 112 -17.95 18.06 -6.85
N ALA A 113 -18.18 18.15 -8.15
CA ALA A 113 -17.13 18.12 -9.17
C ALA A 113 -16.14 19.28 -9.04
N ALA A 114 -16.60 20.48 -8.69
CA ALA A 114 -15.71 21.64 -8.50
C ALA A 114 -14.73 21.38 -7.34
N ASN A 115 -15.20 20.79 -6.24
CA ASN A 115 -14.32 20.43 -5.12
C ASN A 115 -13.38 19.27 -5.45
N VAL A 116 -13.82 18.26 -6.20
CA VAL A 116 -12.93 17.18 -6.67
C VAL A 116 -11.82 17.77 -7.55
N LYS A 117 -12.15 18.68 -8.46
CA LYS A 117 -11.14 19.39 -9.25
C LYS A 117 -10.13 20.12 -8.36
N GLN A 118 -10.57 20.86 -7.34
CA GLN A 118 -9.68 21.52 -6.38
C GLN A 118 -8.72 20.54 -5.70
N ASN A 119 -9.22 19.37 -5.24
CA ASN A 119 -8.40 18.35 -4.64
C ASN A 119 -7.36 17.77 -5.60
N ILE A 120 -7.72 17.57 -6.87
CA ILE A 120 -6.79 17.09 -7.90
C ILE A 120 -5.75 18.17 -8.23
N ASP A 121 -6.15 19.42 -8.40
CA ASP A 121 -5.25 20.54 -8.73
C ASP A 121 -4.21 20.75 -7.62
N ILE A 122 -4.62 20.69 -6.36
CA ILE A 122 -3.66 20.70 -5.23
C ILE A 122 -2.74 19.49 -5.28
N GLY A 123 -3.29 18.30 -5.54
CA GLY A 123 -2.50 17.07 -5.67
C GLY A 123 -1.47 17.15 -6.79
N ARG A 124 -1.74 17.91 -7.85
CA ARG A 124 -0.81 18.21 -8.94
C ARG A 124 0.18 19.32 -8.60
N GLY A 125 0.01 20.01 -7.49
CA GLY A 125 0.85 21.15 -7.09
C GLY A 125 0.49 22.48 -7.80
N ASP A 126 -0.73 22.61 -8.33
CA ASP A 126 -1.16 23.81 -9.04
C ASP A 126 -1.34 25.03 -8.13
N VAL A 127 -1.68 24.81 -6.86
CA VAL A 127 -2.02 25.88 -5.92
C VAL A 127 -0.83 26.21 -5.00
N ASP A 128 -0.29 25.22 -4.31
CA ASP A 128 0.90 25.37 -3.46
C ASP A 128 1.64 24.04 -3.37
N PRO A 129 2.87 23.97 -3.91
CA PRO A 129 3.67 22.75 -3.87
C PRO A 129 4.01 22.30 -2.43
N THR A 130 3.86 23.16 -1.41
CA THR A 130 4.08 22.78 -0.01
C THR A 130 2.92 21.99 0.59
N PHE A 131 1.72 22.10 0.03
CA PHE A 131 0.52 21.37 0.41
C PHE A 131 0.15 20.25 -0.57
N GLY A 132 0.88 20.14 -1.66
CA GLY A 132 0.78 19.01 -2.58
C GLY A 132 1.13 17.70 -1.90
N TYR A 133 0.76 16.63 -2.54
CA TYR A 133 1.16 15.29 -2.09
C TYR A 133 2.68 15.18 -2.15
N LEU A 134 3.36 15.28 -1.02
CA LEU A 134 4.81 15.13 -0.95
C LEU A 134 5.23 13.84 -1.68
N GLY A 135 6.18 13.99 -2.56
CA GLY A 135 6.86 12.89 -3.18
C GLY A 135 6.07 12.09 -4.18
N THR A 136 5.74 10.88 -3.83
CA THR A 136 5.07 9.93 -4.73
C THR A 136 3.68 10.38 -5.19
N GLY A 137 3.02 11.33 -4.49
CA GLY A 137 1.75 11.90 -4.91
C GLY A 137 1.86 12.80 -6.13
N VAL A 138 2.89 13.61 -6.19
CA VAL A 138 3.15 14.47 -7.35
C VAL A 138 3.42 13.62 -8.59
N ALA A 139 4.21 12.56 -8.47
CA ALA A 139 4.49 11.67 -9.58
C ALA A 139 3.24 10.98 -10.14
N VAL A 140 2.35 10.56 -9.23
CA VAL A 140 1.05 9.97 -9.61
C VAL A 140 0.18 10.98 -10.35
N ASN A 141 0.13 12.22 -9.84
CA ASN A 141 -0.67 13.28 -10.47
C ASN A 141 0.01 13.91 -11.69
N ALA A 142 1.29 13.66 -11.89
CA ALA A 142 2.04 14.20 -13.02
C ALA A 142 1.49 13.77 -14.38
N ASN A 143 0.80 12.61 -14.43
CA ASN A 143 0.13 12.16 -15.64
C ASN A 143 -1.23 12.85 -15.88
N ILE A 144 -1.79 13.61 -14.93
CA ILE A 144 -3.03 14.35 -15.13
C ILE A 144 -2.71 15.70 -15.80
N TYR A 145 -3.10 15.84 -17.05
CA TYR A 145 -2.90 17.06 -17.84
C TYR A 145 -3.91 18.14 -17.46
N SER A 146 -5.21 17.80 -17.43
CA SER A 146 -6.26 18.74 -17.08
C SER A 146 -7.46 18.07 -16.41
N VAL A 147 -8.21 18.87 -15.66
CA VAL A 147 -9.50 18.50 -15.07
C VAL A 147 -10.53 19.55 -15.48
N GLU A 148 -11.58 19.11 -16.16
CA GLU A 148 -12.71 19.92 -16.60
C GLU A 148 -13.95 19.54 -15.77
N VAL A 149 -14.63 20.54 -15.21
CA VAL A 149 -15.93 20.35 -14.57
C VAL A 149 -17.00 20.45 -15.64
N VAL A 150 -17.73 19.37 -15.88
CA VAL A 150 -18.82 19.33 -16.87
C VAL A 150 -20.10 19.86 -16.25
N ASP A 151 -20.41 19.40 -15.04
CA ASP A 151 -21.50 19.86 -14.17
C ASP A 151 -21.19 19.50 -12.72
N ASP A 152 -22.15 19.67 -11.80
CA ASP A 152 -21.95 19.46 -10.37
C ASP A 152 -21.50 18.02 -10.01
N LEU A 153 -21.83 17.03 -10.82
CA LEU A 153 -21.54 15.62 -10.56
C LEU A 153 -20.65 14.97 -11.61
N ASN A 154 -20.28 15.68 -12.67
CA ASN A 154 -19.51 15.11 -13.76
C ASN A 154 -18.22 15.89 -14.02
N LEU A 155 -17.12 15.14 -14.12
CA LEU A 155 -15.79 15.65 -14.46
C LEU A 155 -15.23 14.90 -15.66
N LYS A 156 -14.36 15.59 -16.38
CA LYS A 156 -13.50 15.00 -17.40
C LYS A 156 -12.04 15.21 -17.01
N VAL A 157 -11.31 14.13 -16.86
CA VAL A 157 -9.88 14.14 -16.55
C VAL A 157 -9.12 13.70 -17.77
N THR A 158 -8.26 14.58 -18.29
CA THR A 158 -7.37 14.27 -19.41
C THR A 158 -5.98 13.96 -18.87
N LEU A 159 -5.42 12.82 -19.26
CA LEU A 159 -4.07 12.42 -18.91
C LEU A 159 -3.07 12.92 -19.97
N ASP A 160 -1.83 13.11 -19.60
CA ASP A 160 -0.73 13.41 -20.52
C ASP A 160 -0.49 12.22 -21.47
N ARG A 161 -0.60 11.00 -20.93
CA ARG A 161 -0.45 9.73 -21.64
C ARG A 161 -1.55 8.75 -21.22
N PRO A 162 -1.92 7.80 -22.10
CA PRO A 162 -2.84 6.74 -21.75
C PRO A 162 -2.36 5.97 -20.52
N ASP A 163 -3.27 5.68 -19.58
CA ASP A 163 -2.98 4.90 -18.39
C ASP A 163 -4.17 4.02 -18.00
N THR A 164 -4.02 2.72 -18.15
CA THR A 164 -5.03 1.72 -17.76
C THR A 164 -5.19 1.59 -16.25
N GLN A 165 -4.24 2.13 -15.46
CA GLN A 165 -4.23 2.06 -14.00
C GLN A 165 -4.78 3.34 -13.34
N PHE A 166 -5.47 4.21 -14.08
CA PHE A 166 -5.94 5.51 -13.59
C PHE A 166 -6.71 5.43 -12.26
N MET A 167 -7.67 4.50 -12.12
CA MET A 167 -8.42 4.36 -10.87
C MET A 167 -7.51 3.94 -9.70
N ALA A 168 -6.53 3.07 -9.94
CA ALA A 168 -5.54 2.71 -8.94
C ALA A 168 -4.70 3.92 -8.51
N LEU A 169 -4.26 4.71 -9.49
CA LEU A 169 -3.49 5.93 -9.22
C LEU A 169 -4.24 6.91 -8.33
N ILE A 170 -5.51 7.17 -8.63
CA ILE A 170 -6.37 8.10 -7.85
C ILE A 170 -6.77 7.49 -6.51
N TYR A 171 -6.82 6.17 -6.36
CA TYR A 171 -7.03 5.52 -5.07
C TYR A 171 -5.78 5.58 -4.18
N ARG A 172 -4.61 5.31 -4.73
CA ARG A 172 -3.31 5.33 -4.09
C ARG A 172 -3.27 4.69 -2.70
N ALA A 173 -3.67 3.42 -2.63
CA ALA A 173 -3.71 2.68 -1.37
C ALA A 173 -4.45 3.42 -0.24
N GLY A 174 -5.57 4.07 -0.57
CA GLY A 174 -6.41 4.79 0.37
C GLY A 174 -5.86 6.14 0.85
N ARG A 175 -4.87 6.71 0.14
CA ARG A 175 -4.24 7.97 0.53
C ARG A 175 -4.69 9.18 -0.28
N TYR A 176 -5.33 8.99 -1.43
CA TYR A 176 -5.84 10.10 -2.24
C TYR A 176 -7.23 10.51 -1.77
N VAL A 177 -7.28 11.16 -0.63
CA VAL A 177 -8.53 11.52 0.04
C VAL A 177 -9.09 12.84 -0.45
N MET A 178 -10.42 12.99 -0.37
CA MET A 178 -11.12 14.22 -0.68
C MET A 178 -11.29 15.09 0.58
N ARG A 179 -10.92 16.36 0.47
CA ARG A 179 -10.97 17.37 1.54
C ARG A 179 -12.00 18.43 1.19
N ALA A 180 -12.67 18.94 2.22
CA ALA A 180 -13.67 20.02 2.07
C ALA A 180 -13.06 21.32 1.54
N PRO A 181 -13.85 22.16 0.81
CA PRO A 181 -13.41 23.49 0.39
C PRO A 181 -12.85 24.36 1.53
N ALA A 182 -13.50 24.36 2.69
CA ALA A 182 -13.02 25.10 3.87
C ALA A 182 -11.63 24.63 4.35
N GLN A 183 -11.34 23.33 4.25
CA GLN A 183 -10.02 22.82 4.61
C GLN A 183 -8.96 23.13 3.54
N ILE A 184 -9.34 23.15 2.28
CA ILE A 184 -8.46 23.58 1.18
C ILE A 184 -8.08 25.04 1.34
N ALA A 185 -9.04 25.91 1.70
CA ALA A 185 -8.81 27.33 1.95
C ALA A 185 -7.91 27.58 3.17
N ASN A 186 -7.96 26.70 4.18
CA ASN A 186 -7.16 26.79 5.39
C ASN A 186 -6.42 25.46 5.66
N PRO A 187 -5.40 25.11 4.88
CA PRO A 187 -4.80 23.78 4.89
C PRO A 187 -4.15 23.40 6.22
N LYS A 188 -3.69 24.38 7.02
CA LYS A 188 -3.07 24.13 8.33
C LYS A 188 -4.06 23.59 9.38
N THR A 189 -5.36 23.82 9.20
CA THR A 189 -6.40 23.34 10.13
C THR A 189 -6.53 21.81 10.11
N CYS A 190 -6.04 21.15 9.09
CA CYS A 190 -6.05 19.69 8.99
C CYS A 190 -5.34 18.97 10.16
N VAL A 191 -4.47 19.65 10.89
CA VAL A 191 -3.78 19.06 12.06
C VAL A 191 -4.81 18.69 13.14
N THR A 192 -5.71 19.62 13.46
CA THR A 192 -6.63 19.53 14.60
C THR A 192 -8.11 19.59 14.22
N ASN A 193 -8.42 19.86 12.95
CA ASN A 193 -9.79 19.91 12.42
C ASN A 193 -9.83 19.38 10.98
N PRO A 194 -9.60 18.07 10.77
CA PRO A 194 -9.73 17.44 9.46
C PRO A 194 -11.20 17.38 9.04
N ILE A 195 -11.50 17.82 7.80
CA ILE A 195 -12.85 17.86 7.26
C ILE A 195 -12.93 16.96 6.02
N GLY A 196 -13.44 15.74 6.22
CA GLY A 196 -13.63 14.73 5.19
C GLY A 196 -15.08 14.29 5.06
N THR A 197 -15.33 13.33 4.17
CA THR A 197 -16.66 12.71 3.94
C THR A 197 -16.84 11.43 4.75
N GLY A 198 -15.84 11.00 5.51
CA GLY A 198 -15.78 9.70 6.17
C GLY A 198 -16.83 9.46 7.25
N PRO A 199 -16.94 8.20 7.72
CA PRO A 199 -17.95 7.78 8.70
C PRO A 199 -17.79 8.43 10.08
N PHE A 200 -16.61 8.92 10.39
CA PHE A 200 -16.32 9.60 11.66
C PHE A 200 -15.74 10.99 11.42
N MET A 201 -15.79 11.83 12.44
CA MET A 201 -15.16 13.15 12.49
C MET A 201 -14.31 13.27 13.75
N LEU A 202 -13.28 14.12 13.70
CA LEU A 202 -12.40 14.33 14.84
C LEU A 202 -13.16 14.98 16.00
N LYS A 203 -12.99 14.42 17.21
CA LYS A 203 -13.45 14.98 18.48
C LYS A 203 -12.32 15.65 19.24
N SER A 204 -11.20 14.94 19.38
CA SER A 204 -10.01 15.45 20.06
C SER A 204 -8.74 14.80 19.54
N PHE A 205 -7.62 15.51 19.65
CA PHE A 205 -6.34 15.07 19.15
C PHE A 205 -5.18 15.55 20.03
N THR A 206 -4.32 14.60 20.35
CA THR A 206 -2.94 14.81 20.82
C THR A 206 -2.01 13.88 20.05
N THR A 207 -0.69 14.01 20.21
CA THR A 207 0.28 13.09 19.58
C THR A 207 0.08 11.63 19.96
N ASP A 208 -0.49 11.36 21.13
CA ASP A 208 -0.65 10.02 21.69
C ASP A 208 -2.09 9.50 21.63
N LEU A 209 -3.05 10.39 21.31
CA LEU A 209 -4.47 10.04 21.31
C LEU A 209 -5.22 10.77 20.20
N THR A 210 -6.02 10.02 19.45
CA THR A 210 -7.00 10.56 18.50
C THR A 210 -8.37 9.99 18.85
N GLU A 211 -9.32 10.83 19.20
CA GLU A 211 -10.71 10.45 19.37
C GLU A 211 -11.53 10.89 18.16
N VAL A 212 -12.29 9.97 17.60
CA VAL A 212 -13.26 10.27 16.54
C VAL A 212 -14.66 9.85 16.99
N VAL A 213 -15.66 10.61 16.55
CA VAL A 213 -17.08 10.35 16.79
C VAL A 213 -17.83 10.22 15.48
N ARG A 214 -18.99 9.58 15.50
CA ARG A 214 -19.84 9.41 14.33
C ARG A 214 -20.07 10.74 13.61
N ASN A 215 -19.88 10.73 12.28
CA ASN A 215 -20.22 11.84 11.43
C ASN A 215 -21.74 11.87 11.19
N PRO A 216 -22.48 12.89 11.65
CA PRO A 216 -23.94 12.96 11.47
C PRO A 216 -24.33 13.13 10.01
N ASN A 217 -23.43 13.63 9.16
CA ASN A 217 -23.65 13.84 7.73
C ASN A 217 -23.22 12.66 6.87
N TYR A 218 -22.86 11.52 7.48
CA TYR A 218 -22.34 10.39 6.72
C TYR A 218 -23.39 9.84 5.75
N TRP A 219 -23.03 9.64 4.51
CA TRP A 219 -23.93 9.40 3.40
C TRP A 219 -24.38 7.94 3.24
N ARG A 220 -23.61 6.95 3.77
CA ARG A 220 -23.89 5.52 3.55
C ARG A 220 -24.91 4.96 4.53
N LYS A 221 -25.74 4.06 3.98
CA LYS A 221 -26.61 3.15 4.73
C LYS A 221 -26.25 1.71 4.39
N ASP A 222 -26.56 0.80 5.27
CA ASP A 222 -26.48 -0.63 4.96
C ASP A 222 -27.64 -1.09 4.07
N LYS A 223 -27.64 -2.38 3.67
CA LYS A 223 -28.71 -2.96 2.84
C LYS A 223 -30.09 -2.96 3.51
N ALA A 224 -30.14 -2.84 4.83
CA ALA A 224 -31.39 -2.73 5.60
C ALA A 224 -31.86 -1.29 5.76
N GLY A 225 -31.11 -0.30 5.20
CA GLY A 225 -31.41 1.13 5.32
C GLY A 225 -30.91 1.76 6.62
N VAL A 226 -30.15 1.04 7.45
CA VAL A 226 -29.61 1.57 8.70
C VAL A 226 -28.44 2.52 8.41
N GLN A 227 -28.51 3.72 9.00
CA GLN A 227 -27.46 4.72 8.84
C GLN A 227 -26.13 4.23 9.46
N LEU A 228 -25.07 4.25 8.67
CA LEU A 228 -23.69 3.94 9.08
C LEU A 228 -22.98 5.19 9.62
N PRO A 229 -21.88 5.04 10.37
CA PRO A 229 -21.33 3.80 10.92
C PRO A 229 -22.20 3.25 12.07
N TYR A 230 -22.00 1.98 12.44
CA TYR A 230 -22.69 1.43 13.60
C TYR A 230 -22.12 1.93 14.92
N LEU A 231 -20.81 2.08 15.05
CA LEU A 231 -20.14 2.61 16.25
C LEU A 231 -20.46 4.09 16.48
N ASP A 232 -20.46 4.52 17.74
CA ASP A 232 -20.55 5.93 18.13
C ASP A 232 -19.22 6.65 18.00
N GLY A 233 -18.10 5.94 18.16
CA GLY A 233 -16.77 6.50 18.02
C GLY A 233 -15.65 5.50 18.22
N ILE A 234 -14.42 5.98 17.98
CA ILE A 234 -13.19 5.21 18.10
C ILE A 234 -12.14 6.09 18.80
N THR A 235 -11.44 5.50 19.77
CA THR A 235 -10.26 6.10 20.40
C THR A 235 -9.02 5.35 19.91
N PHE A 236 -8.16 6.01 19.15
CA PHE A 236 -6.86 5.50 18.77
C PHE A 236 -5.83 5.96 19.78
N ILE A 237 -5.11 5.01 20.40
CA ILE A 237 -4.06 5.30 21.38
C ILE A 237 -2.70 4.85 20.85
N ASN A 238 -1.68 5.70 21.04
CA ASN A 238 -0.31 5.36 20.68
C ASN A 238 0.32 4.46 21.75
N VAL A 239 0.62 3.23 21.39
CA VAL A 239 1.34 2.27 22.23
C VAL A 239 2.54 1.76 21.43
N LYS A 240 3.69 2.39 21.57
CA LYS A 240 4.90 2.12 20.77
C LYS A 240 5.37 0.69 20.88
N GLU A 241 5.36 0.14 22.10
CA GLU A 241 5.87 -1.19 22.37
C GLU A 241 4.90 -2.30 21.93
N ALA A 242 5.33 -3.13 20.98
CA ALA A 242 4.53 -4.24 20.45
C ALA A 242 4.12 -5.25 21.52
N SER A 243 4.97 -5.50 22.51
CA SER A 243 4.67 -6.35 23.66
C SER A 243 3.49 -5.85 24.47
N GLN A 244 3.41 -4.52 24.68
CA GLN A 244 2.30 -3.88 25.39
C GLN A 244 1.02 -3.94 24.56
N ARG A 245 1.08 -3.67 23.23
CA ARG A 245 -0.07 -3.82 22.34
C ARG A 245 -0.60 -5.26 22.37
N ALA A 246 0.29 -6.27 22.29
CA ALA A 246 -0.10 -7.67 22.32
C ALA A 246 -0.74 -8.07 23.66
N ALA A 247 -0.19 -7.60 24.77
CA ALA A 247 -0.76 -7.84 26.09
C ALA A 247 -2.14 -7.18 26.24
N ALA A 248 -2.28 -5.93 25.78
CA ALA A 248 -3.51 -5.16 25.90
C ALA A 248 -4.66 -5.78 25.10
N VAL A 249 -4.47 -6.14 23.82
CA VAL A 249 -5.51 -6.76 22.99
C VAL A 249 -5.90 -8.13 23.50
N ARG A 250 -4.94 -8.93 24.00
CA ARG A 250 -5.22 -10.24 24.59
C ARG A 250 -6.04 -10.15 25.88
N LYS A 251 -5.71 -9.18 26.74
CA LYS A 251 -6.45 -8.93 27.98
C LYS A 251 -7.83 -8.32 27.72
N GLY A 252 -8.04 -7.67 26.56
CA GLY A 252 -9.24 -6.93 26.22
C GLY A 252 -9.29 -5.54 26.87
N THR A 253 -8.13 -4.98 27.25
CA THR A 253 -8.01 -3.58 27.70
C THR A 253 -8.03 -2.61 26.52
N VAL A 254 -7.77 -3.09 25.31
CA VAL A 254 -8.10 -2.45 24.03
C VAL A 254 -8.90 -3.40 23.18
N ASP A 255 -9.78 -2.87 22.35
CA ASP A 255 -10.66 -3.67 21.47
C ASP A 255 -9.89 -4.24 20.28
N ALA A 256 -8.95 -3.47 19.74
CA ALA A 256 -8.10 -3.91 18.64
C ALA A 256 -6.68 -3.34 18.77
N ALA A 257 -5.72 -3.97 18.09
CA ALA A 257 -4.34 -3.50 18.04
C ALA A 257 -3.70 -3.75 16.66
N LEU A 258 -2.95 -2.76 16.19
CA LEU A 258 -2.20 -2.78 14.95
C LEU A 258 -0.77 -3.30 15.17
N PHE A 259 -0.30 -4.12 14.23
CA PHE A 259 1.06 -4.65 14.21
C PHE A 259 1.66 -4.55 12.81
N THR A 260 2.96 -4.32 12.78
CA THR A 260 3.73 -4.19 11.53
C THR A 260 4.73 -5.34 11.38
N GLN A 261 5.46 -5.35 10.28
CA GLN A 261 6.46 -6.38 10.00
C GLN A 261 7.48 -6.58 11.13
N GLY A 262 7.86 -5.50 11.82
CA GLY A 262 8.80 -5.55 12.95
C GLY A 262 8.31 -6.36 14.15
N ASP A 263 7.01 -6.58 14.25
CA ASP A 263 6.34 -7.16 15.42
C ASP A 263 6.16 -8.70 15.32
N ALA A 264 6.89 -9.36 14.42
CA ALA A 264 6.68 -10.77 14.04
C ALA A 264 6.61 -11.74 15.22
N THR A 265 7.45 -11.55 16.24
CA THR A 265 7.46 -12.43 17.44
C THR A 265 6.13 -12.38 18.18
N PHE A 266 5.55 -11.19 18.32
CA PHE A 266 4.29 -10.99 19.04
C PHE A 266 3.09 -11.41 18.20
N THR A 267 3.11 -11.14 16.88
CA THR A 267 2.03 -11.53 15.98
C THR A 267 1.93 -13.05 15.85
N GLN A 268 3.05 -13.78 15.87
CA GLN A 268 3.02 -15.24 15.87
C GLN A 268 2.35 -15.80 17.13
N ASP A 269 2.67 -15.25 18.31
CA ASP A 269 2.01 -15.65 19.56
C ASP A 269 0.50 -15.38 19.51
N LEU A 270 0.10 -14.21 19.01
CA LEU A 270 -1.30 -13.82 18.87
C LEU A 270 -2.06 -14.72 17.89
N PHE A 271 -1.46 -15.11 16.75
CA PHE A 271 -2.10 -16.06 15.81
C PHE A 271 -2.36 -17.44 16.45
N ASN A 272 -1.50 -17.86 17.39
CA ASN A 272 -1.68 -19.10 18.11
C ASN A 272 -2.79 -19.01 19.18
N ARG A 273 -3.20 -17.81 19.58
CA ARG A 273 -4.17 -17.55 20.66
C ARG A 273 -5.58 -17.26 20.16
N LYS A 274 -6.11 -18.12 19.29
CA LYS A 274 -7.45 -17.96 18.64
C LYS A 274 -8.62 -17.85 19.63
N LYS A 275 -8.45 -18.28 20.88
CA LYS A 275 -9.47 -18.11 21.93
C LYS A 275 -9.52 -16.67 22.46
N ASP A 276 -8.41 -15.96 22.44
CA ASP A 276 -8.28 -14.60 23.01
C ASP A 276 -8.50 -13.52 21.96
N VAL A 277 -8.01 -13.75 20.72
CA VAL A 277 -7.99 -12.75 19.65
C VAL A 277 -8.33 -13.35 18.29
N THR A 278 -8.88 -12.51 17.42
CA THR A 278 -9.04 -12.79 15.98
C THR A 278 -8.09 -11.90 15.20
N GLY A 279 -7.24 -12.52 14.36
CA GLY A 279 -6.27 -11.81 13.51
C GLY A 279 -6.79 -11.57 12.11
N TYR A 280 -6.52 -10.37 11.59
CA TYR A 280 -6.74 -9.96 10.21
C TYR A 280 -5.39 -9.52 9.63
N GLU A 281 -5.11 -9.92 8.40
CA GLU A 281 -3.85 -9.62 7.72
C GLU A 281 -4.12 -9.14 6.30
N SER A 282 -3.43 -8.09 5.88
CA SER A 282 -3.32 -7.73 4.47
C SER A 282 -1.92 -8.06 3.96
N LEU A 283 -1.85 -9.03 3.06
CA LEU A 283 -0.61 -9.39 2.36
C LEU A 283 -0.33 -8.47 1.16
N LEU A 284 -1.31 -7.63 0.79
CA LEU A 284 -1.26 -6.79 -0.41
C LEU A 284 -0.56 -5.44 -0.20
N SER A 285 -0.16 -5.12 1.04
CA SER A 285 0.16 -3.73 1.40
C SER A 285 1.63 -3.37 1.22
N PHE A 286 2.57 -4.27 1.46
CA PHE A 286 4.00 -3.97 1.42
C PHE A 286 4.81 -5.15 0.93
N TYR A 287 5.70 -4.91 -0.03
CA TYR A 287 6.69 -5.89 -0.47
C TYR A 287 8.07 -5.40 -0.07
N GLY A 288 8.77 -6.18 0.75
CA GLY A 288 10.14 -5.88 1.13
C GLY A 288 11.06 -5.96 -0.09
N GLN A 289 11.86 -4.94 -0.24
CA GLN A 289 12.90 -4.89 -1.26
C GLN A 289 14.15 -4.30 -0.65
N TRP A 290 15.31 -4.80 -1.05
CA TRP A 290 16.57 -4.15 -0.78
C TRP A 290 17.03 -3.41 -2.02
N VAL A 291 17.40 -2.15 -1.85
CA VAL A 291 17.67 -1.22 -2.95
C VAL A 291 19.14 -0.83 -2.93
N PRO A 292 19.91 -1.24 -3.94
CA PRO A 292 21.23 -0.72 -4.18
C PRO A 292 21.21 0.74 -4.60
N ASN A 293 21.98 1.60 -3.95
CA ASN A 293 22.08 3.00 -4.33
C ASN A 293 23.10 3.19 -5.46
N VAL A 294 22.63 3.15 -6.68
CA VAL A 294 23.45 3.32 -7.89
C VAL A 294 23.91 4.77 -8.07
N GLY A 295 23.10 5.74 -7.62
CA GLY A 295 23.38 7.17 -7.82
C GLY A 295 24.41 7.78 -6.87
N LYS A 296 24.79 7.10 -5.79
CA LYS A 296 25.84 7.56 -4.89
C LYS A 296 27.16 7.67 -5.65
N LYS A 297 27.92 8.78 -5.43
CA LYS A 297 29.15 9.11 -6.20
C LYS A 297 30.13 7.93 -6.27
N ASP A 298 30.42 7.30 -5.14
CA ASP A 298 31.42 6.24 -5.00
C ASP A 298 30.78 4.88 -4.73
N SER A 299 29.52 4.66 -5.16
CA SER A 299 28.82 3.40 -4.95
C SER A 299 29.41 2.29 -5.82
N PRO A 300 29.76 1.14 -5.25
CA PRO A 300 30.10 -0.04 -6.05
C PRO A 300 28.93 -0.53 -6.88
N PHE A 301 27.71 -0.16 -6.50
CA PHE A 301 26.48 -0.58 -7.18
C PHE A 301 26.21 0.11 -8.54
N LYS A 302 27.08 1.03 -8.97
CA LYS A 302 27.10 1.45 -10.38
C LYS A 302 27.39 0.27 -11.30
N ILE A 303 28.14 -0.71 -10.81
CA ILE A 303 28.53 -1.92 -11.53
C ILE A 303 27.47 -3.00 -11.28
N LYS A 304 26.91 -3.56 -12.36
CA LYS A 304 25.84 -4.58 -12.30
C LYS A 304 26.28 -5.82 -11.52
N SER A 305 27.49 -6.35 -11.78
CA SER A 305 28.00 -7.53 -11.09
C SER A 305 28.10 -7.32 -9.58
N CYS A 306 28.37 -6.10 -9.10
CA CYS A 306 28.36 -5.78 -7.67
C CYS A 306 26.94 -5.87 -7.08
N ARG A 307 25.90 -5.38 -7.80
CA ARG A 307 24.51 -5.52 -7.37
C ARG A 307 24.09 -6.98 -7.30
N LEU A 308 24.42 -7.77 -8.33
CA LEU A 308 24.08 -9.19 -8.38
C LEU A 308 24.87 -10.01 -7.34
N ALA A 309 26.12 -9.66 -7.06
CA ALA A 309 26.89 -10.27 -5.98
C ALA A 309 26.18 -10.12 -4.63
N ALA A 310 25.74 -8.91 -4.28
CA ALA A 310 24.98 -8.67 -3.06
C ALA A 310 23.63 -9.40 -3.07
N ALA A 311 22.92 -9.40 -4.19
CA ALA A 311 21.61 -10.04 -4.32
C ALA A 311 21.67 -11.56 -4.08
N HIS A 312 22.67 -12.24 -4.64
CA HIS A 312 22.85 -13.68 -4.48
C HIS A 312 23.42 -14.07 -3.09
N ALA A 313 23.92 -13.14 -2.29
CA ALA A 313 24.39 -13.36 -0.93
C ALA A 313 23.25 -13.51 0.09
N LEU A 314 22.03 -13.05 -0.22
CA LEU A 314 20.94 -12.92 0.74
C LEU A 314 20.03 -14.15 0.76
N ASP A 315 20.04 -14.87 1.89
CA ASP A 315 19.14 -16.01 2.16
C ASP A 315 17.86 -15.53 2.85
N TRP A 316 16.85 -15.24 2.06
CA TRP A 316 15.55 -14.76 2.54
C TRP A 316 14.75 -15.81 3.31
N ASN A 317 15.00 -17.10 3.09
CA ASN A 317 14.38 -18.17 3.87
C ASN A 317 14.97 -18.19 5.29
N ALA A 318 16.30 -18.07 5.42
CA ALA A 318 16.95 -17.94 6.71
C ALA A 318 16.51 -16.66 7.43
N TYR A 319 16.41 -15.54 6.71
CA TYR A 319 15.90 -14.29 7.27
C TYR A 319 14.48 -14.45 7.82
N ASN A 320 13.57 -15.01 7.03
CA ASN A 320 12.18 -15.24 7.46
C ASN A 320 12.14 -16.11 8.74
N LYS A 321 12.86 -17.22 8.74
CA LYS A 321 12.91 -18.14 9.88
C LYS A 321 13.42 -17.45 11.15
N VAL A 322 14.53 -16.71 11.07
CA VAL A 322 15.21 -16.13 12.23
C VAL A 322 14.57 -14.81 12.66
N ARG A 323 14.34 -13.89 11.72
CA ARG A 323 13.91 -12.53 12.02
C ARG A 323 12.39 -12.39 12.09
N LEU A 324 11.65 -13.06 11.22
CA LEU A 324 10.20 -12.97 11.15
C LEU A 324 9.48 -14.20 11.70
N LYS A 325 10.22 -15.14 12.33
CA LYS A 325 9.65 -16.35 12.94
C LYS A 325 8.75 -17.16 11.99
N GLY A 326 9.04 -17.10 10.69
CA GLY A 326 8.25 -17.76 9.65
C GLY A 326 6.93 -17.07 9.28
N THR A 327 6.63 -15.90 9.86
CA THR A 327 5.38 -15.15 9.56
C THR A 327 5.47 -14.26 8.33
N GLY A 328 6.67 -14.06 7.80
CA GLY A 328 6.87 -13.29 6.57
C GLY A 328 6.51 -14.08 5.32
N SER A 329 6.17 -13.37 4.26
CA SER A 329 5.96 -13.92 2.93
C SER A 329 7.14 -13.57 2.03
N PHE A 330 7.67 -14.57 1.32
CA PHE A 330 8.70 -14.39 0.30
C PHE A 330 8.19 -14.92 -1.04
N THR A 331 7.97 -14.05 -1.98
CA THR A 331 7.42 -14.41 -3.29
C THR A 331 8.50 -14.72 -4.33
N GLY A 332 9.74 -14.35 -4.04
CA GLY A 332 10.87 -14.42 -4.98
C GLY A 332 10.84 -13.32 -6.05
N SER A 333 9.86 -12.42 -6.01
CA SER A 333 9.72 -11.27 -6.90
C SER A 333 9.69 -9.97 -6.10
N ILE A 334 9.95 -8.85 -6.77
CA ILE A 334 9.84 -7.51 -6.18
C ILE A 334 8.40 -7.12 -5.82
N VAL A 335 7.43 -7.94 -6.19
CA VAL A 335 6.00 -7.76 -5.88
C VAL A 335 5.35 -9.08 -5.50
N GLY A 336 4.14 -9.03 -4.92
CA GLY A 336 3.33 -10.20 -4.62
C GLY A 336 2.66 -10.81 -5.84
N LYS A 337 2.14 -12.03 -5.66
CA LYS A 337 1.52 -12.82 -6.75
C LYS A 337 0.28 -12.17 -7.35
N GLU A 338 -0.38 -11.31 -6.58
CA GLU A 338 -1.59 -10.59 -6.96
C GLU A 338 -1.31 -9.39 -7.89
N ASN A 339 -0.06 -8.89 -7.86
CA ASN A 339 0.33 -7.77 -8.70
C ASN A 339 0.60 -8.24 -10.14
N PRO A 340 0.06 -7.58 -11.17
CA PRO A 340 0.34 -7.92 -12.57
C PRO A 340 1.81 -7.96 -12.95
N MET A 341 2.68 -7.24 -12.23
CA MET A 341 4.14 -7.28 -12.42
C MET A 341 4.79 -8.59 -11.95
N TYR A 342 4.06 -9.45 -11.23
CA TYR A 342 4.66 -10.65 -10.65
C TYR A 342 5.33 -11.53 -11.69
N THR A 343 6.63 -11.76 -11.53
CA THR A 343 7.43 -12.68 -12.31
C THR A 343 8.66 -13.12 -11.52
N LEU A 344 9.09 -14.36 -11.69
CA LEU A 344 10.36 -14.86 -11.18
C LEU A 344 11.50 -14.71 -12.19
N LYS A 345 11.19 -14.31 -13.43
CA LYS A 345 12.23 -14.08 -14.45
C LYS A 345 13.11 -12.91 -14.03
N GLY A 346 14.41 -13.08 -14.17
CA GLY A 346 15.39 -12.07 -13.78
C GLY A 346 15.61 -11.92 -12.26
N ALA A 347 14.79 -12.54 -11.40
CA ALA A 347 14.95 -12.44 -9.97
C ALA A 347 16.19 -13.21 -9.48
N PRO A 348 17.07 -12.58 -8.69
CA PRO A 348 18.22 -13.26 -8.10
C PRO A 348 17.75 -14.26 -7.04
N THR A 349 18.37 -15.43 -7.02
CA THR A 349 18.14 -16.48 -6.03
C THR A 349 19.37 -16.63 -5.12
N PHE A 350 19.17 -16.96 -3.86
CA PHE A 350 20.29 -17.20 -2.94
C PHE A 350 21.25 -18.24 -3.49
N SER A 351 22.53 -17.87 -3.61
CA SER A 351 23.62 -18.76 -4.03
C SER A 351 24.96 -18.13 -3.71
N ILE A 352 25.66 -18.65 -2.73
CA ILE A 352 27.02 -18.18 -2.38
C ILE A 352 27.98 -18.36 -3.55
N ALA A 353 27.86 -19.43 -4.34
CA ALA A 353 28.69 -19.66 -5.52
C ALA A 353 28.50 -18.57 -6.57
N LYS A 354 27.24 -18.21 -6.91
CA LYS A 354 26.96 -17.10 -7.83
C LYS A 354 27.41 -15.76 -7.25
N SER A 355 27.16 -15.51 -5.96
CA SER A 355 27.63 -14.30 -5.30
C SER A 355 29.14 -14.12 -5.47
N LYS A 356 29.92 -15.18 -5.19
CA LYS A 356 31.39 -15.14 -5.37
C LYS A 356 31.81 -14.95 -6.83
N ALA A 357 31.16 -15.58 -7.79
CA ALA A 357 31.45 -15.37 -9.20
C ALA A 357 31.25 -13.90 -9.60
N TYR A 358 30.11 -13.30 -9.24
CA TYR A 358 29.86 -11.89 -9.46
C TYR A 358 30.79 -10.96 -8.67
N GLN A 359 31.29 -11.36 -7.49
CA GLN A 359 32.31 -10.59 -6.76
C GLN A 359 33.64 -10.50 -7.53
N VAL A 360 34.04 -11.56 -8.21
CA VAL A 360 35.25 -11.54 -9.06
C VAL A 360 35.10 -10.48 -10.15
N GLU A 361 33.98 -10.49 -10.87
CA GLU A 361 33.69 -9.51 -11.92
C GLU A 361 33.58 -8.07 -11.35
N CYS A 362 32.87 -7.94 -10.22
CA CYS A 362 32.70 -6.67 -9.51
C CYS A 362 34.06 -6.08 -9.10
N ASN A 363 34.91 -6.85 -8.45
CA ASN A 363 36.19 -6.40 -7.95
C ASN A 363 37.16 -6.07 -9.09
N ALA A 364 37.13 -6.82 -10.18
CA ALA A 364 37.88 -6.51 -11.39
C ALA A 364 37.47 -5.15 -11.99
N ALA A 365 36.15 -4.88 -12.02
CA ALA A 365 35.63 -3.60 -12.52
C ALA A 365 35.86 -2.41 -11.56
N LEU A 366 35.97 -2.66 -10.24
CA LEU A 366 36.34 -1.65 -9.24
C LEU A 366 37.84 -1.28 -9.31
N GLY A 367 38.69 -2.19 -9.77
CA GLY A 367 40.12 -1.97 -9.97
C GLY A 367 40.85 -1.48 -8.71
N ALA A 368 41.47 -0.33 -8.79
CA ALA A 368 42.26 0.26 -7.69
C ALA A 368 41.40 0.67 -6.46
N ALA A 369 40.08 0.77 -6.59
CA ALA A 369 39.20 1.03 -5.45
C ALA A 369 39.12 -0.16 -4.46
N GLY A 370 39.67 -1.32 -4.85
CA GLY A 370 39.73 -2.52 -4.01
C GLY A 370 38.41 -3.29 -3.99
N PRO A 371 38.30 -4.30 -3.12
CA PRO A 371 37.11 -5.13 -3.05
C PRO A 371 35.89 -4.33 -2.56
N MET A 372 34.71 -4.77 -3.03
CA MET A 372 33.43 -4.15 -2.66
C MET A 372 33.23 -4.09 -1.14
N LYS A 373 32.93 -2.89 -0.66
CA LYS A 373 32.53 -2.62 0.75
C LYS A 373 31.25 -1.80 0.76
N LEU A 374 30.34 -2.13 1.66
CA LEU A 374 29.00 -1.53 1.69
C LEU A 374 28.71 -0.80 3.00
N THR A 375 28.11 0.37 2.88
CA THR A 375 27.48 1.09 3.98
C THR A 375 25.99 0.77 3.96
N LEU A 376 25.49 0.17 5.07
CA LEU A 376 24.08 -0.19 5.23
C LEU A 376 23.35 0.90 5.98
N TYR A 377 22.01 0.92 5.87
CA TYR A 377 21.18 1.91 6.56
C TYR A 377 20.01 1.24 7.28
N ALA A 378 19.77 1.65 8.54
CA ALA A 378 18.69 1.20 9.40
C ALA A 378 17.94 2.40 9.99
N ASP A 379 16.65 2.25 10.32
CA ASP A 379 16.01 3.23 11.20
C ASP A 379 16.52 3.08 12.65
N SER A 380 16.21 4.06 13.49
CA SER A 380 16.69 4.12 14.87
C SER A 380 16.07 3.09 15.81
N SER A 381 15.10 2.26 15.33
CA SER A 381 14.53 1.20 16.15
C SER A 381 15.49 0.02 16.32
N SER A 382 15.46 -0.60 17.51
CA SER A 382 16.22 -1.82 17.78
C SER A 382 15.87 -2.94 16.80
N GLN A 383 14.63 -2.99 16.35
CA GLN A 383 14.16 -4.01 15.42
C GLN A 383 14.81 -3.85 14.05
N SER A 384 14.78 -2.63 13.47
CA SER A 384 15.43 -2.35 12.19
C SER A 384 16.93 -2.60 12.26
N LEU A 385 17.60 -2.10 13.30
CA LEU A 385 19.01 -2.36 13.51
C LEU A 385 19.34 -3.86 13.52
N ASN A 386 18.56 -4.66 14.25
CA ASN A 386 18.76 -6.11 14.31
C ASN A 386 18.51 -6.80 12.96
N ASN A 387 17.56 -6.29 12.18
CA ASN A 387 17.31 -6.79 10.81
C ASN A 387 18.52 -6.50 9.91
N VAL A 388 19.03 -5.28 9.94
CA VAL A 388 20.19 -4.87 9.12
C VAL A 388 21.48 -5.59 9.57
N LYS A 389 21.67 -5.82 10.88
CA LYS A 389 22.77 -6.67 11.38
C LYS A 389 22.71 -8.10 10.82
N PHE A 390 21.51 -8.67 10.67
CA PHE A 390 21.37 -10.00 10.08
C PHE A 390 21.70 -9.99 8.57
N ILE A 391 21.29 -8.94 7.84
CA ILE A 391 21.72 -8.74 6.44
C ILE A 391 23.25 -8.65 6.35
N ARG A 392 23.89 -7.88 7.23
CA ARG A 392 25.34 -7.80 7.32
C ARG A 392 25.98 -9.17 7.49
N GLN A 393 25.48 -10.00 8.41
CA GLN A 393 25.99 -11.36 8.61
C GLN A 393 25.90 -12.23 7.34
N MET A 394 24.83 -12.08 6.55
CA MET A 394 24.70 -12.81 5.28
C MET A 394 25.71 -12.32 4.23
N LEU A 395 25.94 -11.01 4.15
CA LEU A 395 26.94 -10.40 3.26
C LEU A 395 28.35 -10.83 3.66
N ASP A 396 28.69 -10.75 4.96
CA ASP A 396 30.00 -11.16 5.50
C ASP A 396 30.27 -12.67 5.22
N LYS A 397 29.26 -13.52 5.38
CA LYS A 397 29.35 -14.95 5.06
C LYS A 397 29.64 -15.21 3.57
N ALA A 398 29.17 -14.34 2.70
CA ALA A 398 29.47 -14.39 1.28
C ALA A 398 30.83 -13.77 0.91
N GLY A 399 31.51 -13.11 1.85
CA GLY A 399 32.77 -12.41 1.65
C GLY A 399 32.63 -10.95 1.20
N ILE A 400 31.44 -10.36 1.35
CA ILE A 400 31.17 -8.95 1.03
C ILE A 400 31.29 -8.15 2.32
N ALA A 401 32.31 -7.29 2.40
CA ALA A 401 32.58 -6.49 3.59
C ALA A 401 31.54 -5.38 3.79
N THR A 402 31.22 -5.09 5.05
CA THR A 402 30.38 -3.96 5.45
C THR A 402 31.22 -2.94 6.22
N ASN A 403 31.24 -1.67 5.78
CA ASN A 403 31.94 -0.59 6.48
C ASN A 403 31.23 -0.28 7.81
N GLU A 404 29.96 0.12 7.70
CA GLU A 404 29.15 0.55 8.85
C GLU A 404 27.65 0.33 8.61
N ILE A 405 26.87 0.45 9.69
CA ILE A 405 25.43 0.56 9.65
C ILE A 405 25.06 1.95 10.16
N LEU A 406 24.63 2.82 9.26
CA LEU A 406 24.12 4.14 9.62
C LEU A 406 22.70 4.02 10.18
N GLN A 407 22.35 4.87 11.13
CA GLN A 407 21.01 4.93 11.71
C GLN A 407 20.44 6.34 11.62
N ALA A 408 19.14 6.42 11.38
CA ALA A 408 18.39 7.66 11.44
C ALA A 408 16.94 7.40 11.87
N GLU A 409 16.26 8.43 12.35
CA GLU A 409 14.81 8.46 12.50
C GLU A 409 14.12 8.05 11.19
N SER A 410 12.98 7.32 11.28
CA SER A 410 12.28 6.78 10.11
C SER A 410 11.95 7.82 9.05
N THR A 411 11.55 9.03 9.45
CA THR A 411 11.27 10.13 8.50
C THR A 411 12.52 10.63 7.79
N ILE A 412 13.65 10.70 8.50
CA ILE A 412 14.95 11.06 7.94
C ILE A 412 15.44 9.94 7.03
N LEU A 413 15.33 8.69 7.46
CA LEU A 413 15.67 7.52 6.66
C LEU A 413 14.92 7.52 5.33
N ILE A 414 13.59 7.67 5.37
CA ILE A 414 12.74 7.76 4.20
C ILE A 414 13.22 8.89 3.28
N SER A 415 13.47 10.08 3.82
CA SER A 415 13.96 11.20 3.02
C SER A 415 15.31 10.92 2.36
N LYS A 416 16.20 10.19 3.02
CA LYS A 416 17.53 9.82 2.50
C LYS A 416 17.48 8.72 1.45
N ILE A 417 16.57 7.75 1.59
CA ILE A 417 16.40 6.66 0.62
C ILE A 417 15.73 7.17 -0.66
N TYR A 418 14.73 8.06 -0.51
CA TYR A 418 13.90 8.52 -1.62
C TYR A 418 14.31 9.88 -2.19
N ALA A 419 15.27 10.58 -1.60
CA ALA A 419 15.77 11.85 -2.15
C ALA A 419 16.80 11.61 -3.24
N ALA A 420 16.70 12.35 -4.35
CA ALA A 420 17.78 12.41 -5.34
C ALA A 420 19.08 12.88 -4.68
N GLY A 421 20.15 12.14 -4.88
CA GLY A 421 21.45 12.47 -4.29
C GLY A 421 21.65 12.06 -2.84
N GLY A 422 20.83 11.17 -2.29
CA GLY A 422 21.09 10.52 -1.01
C GLY A 422 22.42 9.77 -1.03
N ASN A 423 23.50 10.42 -0.59
CA ASN A 423 24.87 9.91 -0.73
C ASN A 423 25.36 9.14 0.50
N ALA A 424 24.49 8.90 1.49
CA ALA A 424 24.92 8.37 2.78
C ALA A 424 25.09 6.85 2.80
N TYR A 425 24.34 6.10 2.01
CA TYR A 425 24.30 4.63 2.08
C TYR A 425 24.56 3.98 0.72
N ASP A 426 24.98 2.72 0.74
CA ASP A 426 25.06 1.90 -0.46
C ASP A 426 23.85 0.96 -0.59
N PHE A 427 23.35 0.44 0.53
CA PHE A 427 22.33 -0.59 0.53
C PHE A 427 21.33 -0.41 1.67
N ALA A 428 20.06 -0.30 1.35
CA ALA A 428 19.00 -0.08 2.32
C ALA A 428 17.72 -0.86 2.00
N GLU A 429 16.92 -1.12 3.03
CA GLU A 429 15.57 -1.61 2.85
C GLU A 429 14.70 -0.47 2.26
N GLY A 430 14.09 -0.73 1.11
CA GLY A 430 13.07 0.11 0.50
C GLY A 430 11.73 -0.62 0.52
N THR A 431 10.67 0.09 0.81
CA THR A 431 9.30 -0.43 0.72
C THR A 431 8.49 0.43 -0.25
N PRO A 432 8.82 0.41 -1.56
CA PRO A 432 8.15 1.27 -2.52
C PRO A 432 6.72 0.84 -2.80
N ALA A 433 6.44 -0.43 -2.57
CA ALA A 433 5.22 -1.04 -3.05
C ALA A 433 4.13 -1.02 -2.01
N GLU A 434 3.10 -0.29 -2.31
CA GLU A 434 1.84 -0.32 -1.60
C GLU A 434 0.75 -0.84 -2.55
N GLY A 435 0.26 -2.03 -2.25
CA GLY A 435 -0.89 -2.56 -2.93
C GLY A 435 -0.62 -3.41 -4.17
N ALA A 436 -1.73 -3.90 -4.75
CA ALA A 436 -1.74 -4.87 -5.84
C ALA A 436 -1.56 -4.24 -7.23
N SER A 437 -1.35 -2.92 -7.34
CA SER A 437 -1.25 -2.24 -8.63
C SER A 437 0.20 -1.97 -9.03
N PRO A 438 0.57 -2.25 -10.29
CA PRO A 438 1.84 -1.82 -10.86
C PRO A 438 2.10 -0.32 -10.76
N ALA A 439 1.04 0.49 -10.79
CA ALA A 439 1.10 1.94 -10.69
C ALA A 439 1.73 2.46 -9.38
N TYR A 440 1.79 1.61 -8.35
CA TYR A 440 2.43 1.97 -7.08
C TYR A 440 3.88 1.52 -6.99
N VAL A 441 4.32 0.64 -7.86
CA VAL A 441 5.66 0.03 -7.82
C VAL A 441 6.58 0.62 -8.88
N ALA A 442 6.17 0.55 -10.14
CA ALA A 442 7.00 0.92 -11.26
C ALA A 442 7.53 2.36 -11.22
N PRO A 443 6.73 3.38 -10.83
CA PRO A 443 7.20 4.76 -10.76
C PRO A 443 8.39 4.98 -9.81
N PHE A 444 8.57 4.12 -8.79
CA PHE A 444 9.73 4.21 -7.90
C PHE A 444 11.05 3.80 -8.56
N PHE A 445 11.00 3.13 -9.69
CA PHE A 445 12.18 2.69 -10.44
C PHE A 445 12.36 3.42 -11.77
N MET A 446 11.54 4.43 -12.07
CA MET A 446 11.73 5.26 -13.27
C MET A 446 12.90 6.21 -13.07
N SER A 447 13.69 6.44 -14.13
CA SER A 447 14.87 7.30 -14.08
C SER A 447 14.51 8.77 -13.96
N LYS A 448 13.32 9.14 -14.43
CA LYS A 448 12.77 10.50 -14.39
C LYS A 448 11.36 10.48 -13.87
N ALA A 449 11.08 11.40 -12.94
CA ALA A 449 9.74 11.63 -12.43
C ALA A 449 8.74 11.93 -13.56
N PHE A 450 9.23 12.46 -14.68
CA PHE A 450 8.42 13.02 -15.74
C PHE A 450 8.95 12.63 -17.12
N PRO A 451 8.04 12.35 -18.06
CA PRO A 451 8.43 12.03 -19.43
C PRO A 451 9.23 13.15 -20.06
N THR A 452 10.30 12.79 -20.76
CA THR A 452 11.03 13.73 -21.63
C THR A 452 10.08 14.21 -22.73
N GLY A 453 9.95 15.53 -22.91
CA GLY A 453 9.12 16.12 -23.96
C GLY A 453 7.61 16.25 -23.60
N SER A 454 7.21 16.08 -22.34
CA SER A 454 5.87 16.44 -21.92
C SER A 454 5.63 17.95 -22.11
N THR A 455 4.54 18.30 -22.76
CA THR A 455 4.06 19.69 -22.91
C THR A 455 3.20 20.15 -21.74
N ASN A 456 3.07 19.30 -20.71
CA ASN A 456 2.28 19.61 -19.52
C ASN A 456 2.95 20.76 -18.75
N PRO A 457 2.34 21.97 -18.70
CA PRO A 457 2.95 23.15 -18.08
C PRO A 457 3.18 22.96 -16.56
N ILE A 458 2.43 22.07 -15.93
CA ILE A 458 2.59 21.71 -14.53
C ILE A 458 3.90 20.97 -14.31
N LEU A 459 4.23 20.03 -15.21
CA LEU A 459 5.49 19.28 -15.15
C LEU A 459 6.69 20.19 -15.37
N ALA A 460 6.61 21.14 -16.28
CA ALA A 460 7.66 22.13 -16.50
C ALA A 460 7.90 22.99 -15.24
N ARG A 461 6.82 23.43 -14.58
CA ARG A 461 6.87 24.21 -13.35
C ARG A 461 7.35 23.39 -12.14
N LEU A 462 6.81 22.19 -11.96
CA LEU A 462 7.15 21.30 -10.85
C LEU A 462 8.54 20.69 -11.01
N GLY A 463 8.98 20.40 -12.23
CA GLY A 463 10.30 19.84 -12.49
C GLY A 463 11.42 20.71 -11.87
N ALA A 464 11.33 22.02 -12.03
CA ALA A 464 12.28 22.95 -11.44
C ALA A 464 12.15 23.05 -9.90
N ALA A 465 10.91 23.08 -9.38
CA ALA A 465 10.63 23.21 -7.94
C ALA A 465 10.89 21.92 -7.16
N LEU A 466 10.62 20.76 -7.74
CA LEU A 466 10.82 19.45 -7.10
C LEU A 466 12.27 19.02 -7.09
N VAL A 467 13.01 19.30 -8.14
CA VAL A 467 14.46 19.05 -8.20
C VAL A 467 15.19 19.89 -7.15
N GLY A 468 14.74 21.14 -6.90
CA GLY A 468 15.37 22.03 -5.94
C GLY A 468 15.01 21.77 -4.46
N ARG A 469 13.81 21.25 -4.15
CA ARG A 469 13.27 21.24 -2.79
C ARG A 469 13.12 19.85 -2.17
N PHE A 470 12.88 18.81 -2.97
CA PHE A 470 12.60 17.48 -2.47
C PHE A 470 13.52 16.38 -3.02
N GLY A 471 14.47 16.74 -3.90
CA GLY A 471 15.16 15.74 -4.69
C GLY A 471 14.11 14.85 -5.40
N VAL A 472 14.34 14.39 -6.58
CA VAL A 472 13.36 13.57 -7.29
C VAL A 472 13.06 12.31 -6.47
N ILE A 473 11.86 12.21 -5.92
CA ILE A 473 11.41 11.05 -5.11
C ILE A 473 11.04 9.86 -6.01
N ILE A 474 11.69 9.73 -7.13
CA ILE A 474 11.49 8.68 -8.09
C ILE A 474 12.87 8.22 -8.51
N ALA A 475 13.03 6.97 -8.75
CA ALA A 475 14.27 6.25 -8.92
C ALA A 475 14.90 5.85 -7.57
N LEU A 476 14.25 4.93 -6.87
CA LEU A 476 14.92 4.18 -5.81
C LEU A 476 16.26 3.65 -6.35
N GLY A 477 17.32 4.00 -5.63
CA GLY A 477 18.67 3.67 -6.06
C GLY A 477 19.27 4.61 -7.11
N ASN A 478 18.54 5.62 -7.62
CA ASN A 478 19.05 6.65 -8.56
C ASN A 478 19.85 6.10 -9.76
N HIS A 479 19.35 5.03 -10.39
CA HIS A 479 20.09 4.33 -11.45
C HIS A 479 20.13 5.09 -12.80
N GLY A 480 19.23 6.03 -13.05
CA GLY A 480 19.21 6.83 -14.27
C GLY A 480 18.89 6.04 -15.57
N ASP A 481 18.44 4.83 -15.47
CA ASP A 481 18.22 3.93 -16.62
C ASP A 481 16.84 4.17 -17.27
N THR A 482 16.85 4.82 -18.43
CA THR A 482 15.65 5.16 -19.21
C THR A 482 14.92 3.94 -19.77
N LYS A 483 15.55 2.78 -19.81
CA LYS A 483 14.91 1.53 -20.25
C LYS A 483 13.75 1.13 -19.33
N VAL A 484 13.88 1.42 -18.03
CA VAL A 484 12.78 1.21 -17.07
C VAL A 484 11.61 2.12 -17.40
N ASP A 485 11.87 3.38 -17.79
CA ASP A 485 10.85 4.35 -18.17
C ASP A 485 10.08 3.88 -19.40
N ASP A 486 10.80 3.48 -20.46
CA ASP A 486 10.22 3.02 -21.72
C ASP A 486 9.31 1.80 -21.51
N LEU A 487 9.79 0.80 -20.76
CA LEU A 487 9.02 -0.39 -20.43
C LEU A 487 7.78 -0.04 -19.59
N THR A 488 7.91 0.87 -18.62
CA THR A 488 6.80 1.30 -17.76
C THR A 488 5.73 2.03 -18.56
N TYR A 489 6.11 2.99 -19.42
CA TYR A 489 5.15 3.71 -20.26
C TYR A 489 4.44 2.79 -21.26
N ALA A 490 5.14 1.84 -21.86
CA ALA A 490 4.54 0.85 -22.74
C ALA A 490 3.50 -0.01 -21.98
N ALA A 491 3.80 -0.42 -20.75
CA ALA A 491 2.90 -1.20 -19.92
C ALA A 491 1.65 -0.41 -19.47
N MET A 492 1.82 0.88 -19.13
CA MET A 492 0.71 1.79 -18.77
C MET A 492 -0.27 1.97 -19.93
N ALA A 493 0.24 2.09 -21.15
CA ALA A 493 -0.55 2.37 -22.34
C ALA A 493 -1.27 1.14 -22.92
N GLU A 494 -0.87 -0.09 -22.57
CA GLU A 494 -1.40 -1.31 -23.19
C GLU A 494 -2.83 -1.62 -22.70
N PRO A 495 -3.86 -1.49 -23.55
CA PRO A 495 -5.25 -1.67 -23.16
C PRO A 495 -5.69 -3.15 -23.08
N ASN A 496 -4.99 -4.06 -23.75
CA ASN A 496 -5.33 -5.46 -23.71
C ASN A 496 -4.83 -6.09 -22.39
N PRO A 497 -5.72 -6.65 -21.54
CA PRO A 497 -5.32 -7.13 -20.23
C PRO A 497 -4.22 -8.19 -20.21
N ALA A 498 -4.23 -9.11 -21.20
CA ALA A 498 -3.22 -10.18 -21.28
C ALA A 498 -1.86 -9.61 -21.71
N LYS A 499 -1.83 -8.71 -22.69
CA LYS A 499 -0.61 -8.03 -23.13
C LYS A 499 -0.11 -7.07 -22.07
N SER A 500 -1.00 -6.33 -21.40
CA SER A 500 -0.67 -5.44 -20.27
C SER A 500 0.03 -6.20 -19.16
N LYS A 501 -0.49 -7.38 -18.77
CA LYS A 501 0.18 -8.24 -17.78
C LYS A 501 1.60 -8.62 -18.23
N LEU A 502 1.80 -9.01 -19.47
CA LEU A 502 3.13 -9.36 -20.01
C LEU A 502 4.07 -8.14 -20.02
N ALA A 503 3.56 -6.98 -20.39
CA ALA A 503 4.33 -5.73 -20.38
C ALA A 503 4.76 -5.36 -18.96
N TRP A 504 3.86 -5.44 -17.97
CA TRP A 504 4.21 -5.22 -16.57
C TRP A 504 5.19 -6.25 -16.01
N GLN A 505 5.09 -7.52 -16.43
CA GLN A 505 6.08 -8.54 -16.09
C GLN A 505 7.46 -8.22 -16.69
N ALA A 506 7.53 -7.65 -17.90
CA ALA A 506 8.78 -7.22 -18.50
C ALA A 506 9.46 -6.09 -17.70
N VAL A 507 8.70 -5.15 -17.15
CA VAL A 507 9.22 -4.12 -16.23
C VAL A 507 9.88 -4.76 -15.01
N ALA A 508 9.17 -5.65 -14.32
CA ALA A 508 9.70 -6.31 -13.12
C ALA A 508 10.92 -7.20 -13.46
N GLN A 509 10.85 -7.95 -14.56
CA GLN A 509 11.97 -8.78 -15.02
C GLN A 509 13.23 -7.96 -15.24
N TYR A 510 13.09 -6.79 -15.86
CA TYR A 510 14.24 -5.93 -16.15
C TYR A 510 14.84 -5.36 -14.85
N ILE A 511 14.01 -4.79 -13.98
CA ILE A 511 14.44 -4.26 -12.67
C ILE A 511 15.19 -5.32 -11.85
N GLN A 512 14.67 -6.55 -11.81
CA GLN A 512 15.26 -7.67 -11.08
C GLN A 512 16.58 -8.13 -11.71
N ALA A 513 16.62 -8.27 -13.05
CA ALA A 513 17.79 -8.73 -13.78
C ALA A 513 18.95 -7.72 -13.74
N GLU A 514 18.64 -6.43 -13.63
CA GLU A 514 19.64 -5.38 -13.42
C GLU A 514 20.05 -5.25 -11.94
N GLY A 515 19.33 -5.88 -11.03
CA GLY A 515 19.57 -5.79 -9.58
C GLY A 515 19.26 -4.40 -9.02
N TYR A 516 18.37 -3.61 -9.65
CA TYR A 516 17.94 -2.31 -9.14
C TYR A 516 17.04 -2.45 -7.92
N ALA A 517 16.33 -3.57 -7.81
CA ALA A 517 15.63 -3.99 -6.61
C ALA A 517 15.88 -5.48 -6.37
N ILE A 518 16.21 -5.82 -5.15
CA ILE A 518 16.42 -7.20 -4.71
C ILE A 518 15.17 -7.63 -3.94
N PRO A 519 14.42 -8.65 -4.42
CA PRO A 519 13.27 -9.17 -3.71
C PRO A 519 13.63 -9.58 -2.29
N ALA A 520 12.81 -9.19 -1.32
CA ALA A 520 13.01 -9.53 0.08
C ALA A 520 11.74 -10.11 0.71
N VAL A 521 11.88 -10.73 1.87
CA VAL A 521 10.75 -11.16 2.70
C VAL A 521 10.02 -9.93 3.20
N HIS A 522 8.70 -9.95 3.12
CA HIS A 522 7.86 -8.95 3.74
C HIS A 522 6.95 -9.57 4.80
N GLY A 523 6.64 -8.81 5.83
CA GLY A 523 5.57 -9.10 6.79
C GLY A 523 4.39 -8.18 6.51
N GLY A 524 3.20 -8.73 6.33
CA GLY A 524 1.99 -7.93 6.15
C GLY A 524 1.67 -7.08 7.38
N VAL A 525 0.85 -6.06 7.19
CA VAL A 525 0.23 -5.34 8.29
C VAL A 525 -0.86 -6.23 8.87
N LYS A 526 -0.92 -6.31 10.20
CA LYS A 526 -1.83 -7.19 10.92
C LYS A 526 -2.64 -6.39 11.94
N MET A 527 -3.92 -6.69 12.03
CA MET A 527 -4.77 -6.23 13.11
C MET A 527 -5.23 -7.43 13.92
N PHE A 528 -5.12 -7.35 15.23
CA PHE A 528 -5.74 -8.31 16.14
C PHE A 528 -6.85 -7.64 16.90
N VAL A 529 -7.99 -8.32 16.97
CA VAL A 529 -9.21 -7.88 17.66
C VAL A 529 -9.41 -8.78 18.87
N SER A 530 -9.63 -8.21 20.03
CA SER A 530 -9.95 -8.95 21.25
C SER A 530 -11.31 -9.65 21.12
N ASN A 531 -11.36 -10.95 21.36
CA ASN A 531 -12.62 -11.69 21.34
C ASN A 531 -13.56 -11.25 22.48
N LYS A 532 -13.02 -10.64 23.56
CA LYS A 532 -13.80 -10.05 24.65
C LYS A 532 -14.60 -8.83 24.22
N SER A 533 -14.14 -8.14 23.19
CA SER A 533 -14.81 -6.92 22.66
C SER A 533 -16.07 -7.23 21.87
N LYS A 534 -16.26 -8.48 21.46
CA LYS A 534 -17.43 -8.95 20.66
C LYS A 534 -17.66 -8.10 19.41
N LEU A 535 -16.57 -7.59 18.78
CA LEU A 535 -16.67 -6.83 17.55
C LEU A 535 -16.96 -7.78 16.37
N THR A 536 -17.85 -7.33 15.48
CA THR A 536 -18.25 -8.05 14.27
C THR A 536 -18.28 -7.09 13.07
N GLY A 537 -18.45 -7.63 11.86
CA GLY A 537 -18.64 -6.82 10.65
C GLY A 537 -17.40 -6.58 9.81
N PHE A 538 -16.20 -6.95 10.29
CA PHE A 538 -14.96 -6.79 9.55
C PHE A 538 -15.00 -7.49 8.18
N GLY A 539 -14.70 -6.73 7.10
CA GLY A 539 -14.69 -7.22 5.73
C GLY A 539 -16.05 -7.67 5.18
N LYS A 540 -17.15 -7.36 5.88
CA LYS A 540 -18.52 -7.80 5.51
C LYS A 540 -19.40 -6.68 4.94
N LEU A 541 -18.97 -5.43 5.02
CA LEU A 541 -19.70 -4.33 4.44
C LEU A 541 -19.41 -4.25 2.94
N GLU A 542 -20.46 -4.37 2.12
CA GLU A 542 -20.32 -4.24 0.67
C GLU A 542 -20.04 -2.79 0.27
N LEU A 543 -19.12 -2.62 -0.68
CA LEU A 543 -18.79 -1.32 -1.25
C LEU A 543 -19.95 -0.79 -2.11
N PRO A 544 -20.12 0.53 -2.25
CA PRO A 544 -21.25 1.13 -2.97
C PRO A 544 -21.39 0.69 -4.43
N SER A 545 -20.27 0.38 -5.09
CA SER A 545 -20.24 -0.12 -6.48
C SER A 545 -19.96 -1.63 -6.57
N GLY A 546 -20.21 -2.35 -5.48
CA GLY A 546 -20.11 -3.81 -5.39
C GLY A 546 -18.75 -4.32 -4.90
N GLY A 547 -18.75 -5.55 -4.38
CA GLY A 547 -17.60 -6.16 -3.75
C GLY A 547 -17.42 -5.74 -2.29
N PHE A 548 -16.38 -6.26 -1.64
CA PHE A 548 -16.06 -5.98 -0.25
C PHE A 548 -14.65 -5.38 -0.18
N ALA A 549 -14.45 -4.39 0.69
CA ALA A 549 -13.12 -3.85 0.97
C ALA A 549 -12.28 -4.84 1.77
N ASP A 550 -10.95 -4.69 1.71
CA ASP A 550 -10.08 -5.35 2.66
C ASP A 550 -10.34 -4.83 4.08
N THR A 551 -10.30 -5.75 5.06
CA THR A 551 -10.40 -5.36 6.47
C THR A 551 -9.21 -4.51 6.90
N VAL A 552 -8.03 -4.83 6.38
CA VAL A 552 -6.77 -4.15 6.65
C VAL A 552 -6.12 -3.79 5.32
N GLU A 553 -5.89 -2.53 5.08
CA GLU A 553 -5.09 -2.07 3.96
C GLU A 553 -4.15 -0.96 4.40
N ASN A 554 -2.87 -1.16 4.17
CA ASN A 554 -1.83 -0.16 4.36
C ASN A 554 -1.95 0.59 5.71
N LYS A 555 -2.12 -0.15 6.81
CA LYS A 555 -2.35 0.33 8.19
C LYS A 555 -3.68 1.08 8.41
N GLY A 556 -4.52 1.19 7.40
CA GLY A 556 -5.92 1.64 7.52
C GLY A 556 -6.85 0.47 7.73
N PHE A 557 -7.99 0.73 8.37
CA PHE A 557 -9.02 -0.26 8.65
C PHE A 557 -10.37 0.24 8.17
N GLU A 558 -11.19 -0.70 7.68
CA GLU A 558 -12.57 -0.41 7.33
C GLU A 558 -13.44 -0.55 8.59
N TRP A 559 -13.70 0.59 9.24
CA TRP A 559 -14.49 0.66 10.48
C TRP A 559 -15.99 0.88 10.25
N THR A 560 -16.41 1.25 9.03
CA THR A 560 -17.77 1.69 8.72
C THR A 560 -18.82 0.62 9.05
N GLY A 561 -18.51 -0.64 8.74
CA GLY A 561 -19.40 -1.77 8.98
C GLY A 561 -19.17 -2.51 10.31
N VAL A 562 -18.28 -2.01 11.16
CA VAL A 562 -17.98 -2.67 12.44
C VAL A 562 -19.01 -2.32 13.49
N SER A 563 -19.50 -3.33 14.21
CA SER A 563 -20.45 -3.18 15.33
C SER A 563 -19.93 -3.88 16.58
N LYS A 564 -20.34 -3.37 17.74
CA LYS A 564 -20.03 -3.94 19.06
C LYS A 564 -21.24 -4.74 19.55
N GLY A 565 -21.04 -6.05 19.78
CA GLY A 565 -22.08 -7.02 20.17
C GLY A 565 -22.66 -6.83 21.57
#